data_0fb607ec4733b6f5c35d7c77a9d9b3a2
#
_entry.id   0fb607ec4733b6f5c35d7c77a9d9b3a2
#
_cell.length_a   1.000
_cell.length_b   1.000
_cell.length_c   1.000
_cell.angle_alpha   90.00
_cell.angle_beta   90.00
_cell.angle_gamma   90.00
#
_symmetry.space_group_name_H-M   'P 1'
#
loop_
_entity.id
_entity.type
_entity.pdbx_description
1 polymer ?
#
loop_
_entity_poly.entity_id
_entity_poly.type
_entity_poly.pdbx_seq_one_letter_code
_entity_poly.pdbx_strand_id
1 'polypeptide(L)'
;MARVPQVTRTIPTTIVNIFCVNTEDRTTFEQSITLPRTYKDETKMMKAVEKALEGEPIKAVSITGYEVHETLYGMTEQEFIKHATVLPPRVAKKAE
;
A
#
# COMPACT_ATOMS: atom_id res chain seq x y z
N MET A 1 -24.70 -0.61 -19.87
CA MET A 1 -23.56 -1.38 -20.39
C MET A 1 -22.30 -1.06 -19.61
N ALA A 2 -21.63 -2.08 -19.12
CA ALA A 2 -20.41 -1.88 -18.37
C ALA A 2 -19.26 -1.48 -19.29
N ARG A 3 -18.52 -0.49 -18.89
CA ARG A 3 -17.36 -0.07 -19.66
C ARG A 3 -16.16 -0.96 -19.34
N VAL A 4 -15.44 -1.33 -20.38
CA VAL A 4 -14.21 -2.09 -20.20
C VAL A 4 -13.10 -1.10 -19.82
N PRO A 5 -12.36 -1.38 -18.74
CA PRO A 5 -11.25 -0.51 -18.37
C PRO A 5 -10.22 -0.44 -19.49
N GLN A 6 -9.79 0.76 -19.82
CA GLN A 6 -8.79 1.01 -20.85
C GLN A 6 -7.40 1.22 -20.29
N VAL A 7 -7.34 1.64 -19.03
CA VAL A 7 -6.07 1.81 -18.32
C VAL A 7 -6.07 0.80 -17.20
N THR A 8 -5.12 -0.12 -17.21
CA THR A 8 -5.04 -1.16 -16.20
C THR A 8 -3.65 -1.20 -15.60
N ARG A 9 -3.56 -1.58 -14.33
CA ARG A 9 -2.30 -1.71 -13.65
C ARG A 9 -2.42 -2.75 -12.55
N THR A 10 -1.44 -3.65 -12.50
CA THR A 10 -1.35 -4.62 -11.42
C THR A 10 -0.46 -4.06 -10.34
N ILE A 11 -0.99 -3.95 -9.14
CA ILE A 11 -0.24 -3.41 -8.01
C ILE A 11 -0.09 -4.51 -6.98
N PRO A 12 1.14 -4.90 -6.64
CA PRO A 12 1.36 -5.87 -5.58
C PRO A 12 1.11 -5.21 -4.23
N THR A 13 0.37 -5.91 -3.39
CA THR A 13 0.10 -5.45 -2.03
C THR A 13 0.51 -6.55 -1.06
N THR A 14 0.91 -6.15 0.14
CA THR A 14 1.26 -7.08 1.19
C THR A 14 0.26 -6.93 2.31
N ILE A 15 -0.35 -8.05 2.70
CA ILE A 15 -1.22 -8.09 3.87
C ILE A 15 -0.39 -8.66 5.00
N VAL A 16 -0.15 -7.86 6.02
CA VAL A 16 0.70 -8.23 7.14
C VAL A 16 -0.15 -8.47 8.37
N ASN A 17 0.03 -9.62 8.97
CA ASN A 17 -0.61 -9.93 10.24
C ASN A 17 0.37 -9.59 11.36
N ILE A 18 -0.05 -8.76 12.27
CA ILE A 18 0.82 -8.28 13.33
C ILE A 18 0.18 -8.53 14.70
N PHE A 19 1.06 -8.77 15.66
CA PHE A 19 0.67 -8.84 17.06
C PHE A 19 0.88 -7.46 17.65
N CYS A 20 -0.19 -6.89 18.19
CA CYS A 20 -0.21 -5.50 18.65
C CYS A 20 -0.54 -5.41 20.13
N VAL A 21 -0.14 -4.30 20.72
CA VAL A 21 -0.54 -3.95 22.09
C VAL A 21 -1.17 -2.55 22.06
N ASN A 22 -2.28 -2.41 22.78
CA ASN A 22 -2.89 -1.10 22.96
C ASN A 22 -2.10 -0.41 24.07
N THR A 23 -1.54 0.78 23.78
CA THR A 23 -0.68 1.47 24.72
C THR A 23 -1.42 2.11 25.88
N GLU A 24 -2.74 2.27 25.77
CA GLU A 24 -3.54 2.87 26.82
C GLU A 24 -3.94 1.86 27.89
N ASP A 25 -4.47 0.72 27.49
CA ASP A 25 -4.97 -0.30 28.43
C ASP A 25 -4.11 -1.56 28.45
N ARG A 26 -3.08 -1.62 27.61
CA ARG A 26 -2.13 -2.74 27.52
C ARG A 26 -2.75 -4.06 27.07
N THR A 27 -3.93 -4.02 26.45
CA THR A 27 -4.51 -5.23 25.88
C THR A 27 -3.74 -5.61 24.62
N THR A 28 -3.68 -6.91 24.35
CA THR A 28 -3.00 -7.42 23.17
C THR A 28 -4.01 -8.01 22.18
N PHE A 29 -3.71 -7.91 20.90
CA PHE A 29 -4.59 -8.42 19.88
C PHE A 29 -3.81 -8.58 18.56
N GLU A 30 -4.42 -9.29 17.61
CA GLU A 30 -3.85 -9.41 16.28
C GLU A 30 -4.62 -8.52 15.32
N GLN A 31 -3.92 -7.95 14.38
CA GLN A 31 -4.51 -7.07 13.38
C GLN A 31 -3.82 -7.28 12.05
N SER A 32 -4.58 -7.13 10.97
CA SER A 32 -4.03 -7.19 9.61
C SER A 32 -3.95 -5.79 9.04
N ILE A 33 -2.83 -5.50 8.40
CA ILE A 33 -2.61 -4.21 7.74
C ILE A 33 -2.24 -4.48 6.29
N THR A 34 -2.85 -3.73 5.37
CA THR A 34 -2.54 -3.83 3.96
C THR A 34 -1.54 -2.76 3.59
N LEU A 35 -0.39 -3.17 3.06
CA LEU A 35 0.65 -2.26 2.62
C LEU A 35 0.68 -2.23 1.09
N PRO A 36 0.81 -1.05 0.48
CA PRO A 36 0.70 -0.89 -0.97
C PRO A 36 1.96 -1.24 -1.76
N ARG A 37 2.83 -2.07 -1.22
CA ARG A 37 4.03 -2.52 -1.91
C ARG A 37 4.52 -3.81 -1.29
N THR A 38 5.54 -4.39 -1.92
CA THR A 38 6.18 -5.60 -1.39
C THR A 38 7.47 -5.22 -0.66
N TYR A 39 7.85 -6.05 0.29
CA TYR A 39 9.04 -5.82 1.10
C TYR A 39 9.90 -7.07 1.08
N LYS A 40 11.22 -6.89 0.98
CA LYS A 40 12.15 -8.00 0.89
C LYS A 40 12.59 -8.54 2.25
N ASP A 41 12.51 -7.71 3.28
CA ASP A 41 12.87 -8.17 4.61
C ASP A 41 11.88 -7.66 5.65
N GLU A 42 11.83 -8.35 6.79
CA GLU A 42 10.87 -8.05 7.83
C GLU A 42 11.15 -6.72 8.54
N THR A 43 12.41 -6.29 8.55
CA THR A 43 12.77 -5.02 9.19
C THR A 43 12.10 -3.85 8.46
N LYS A 44 12.15 -3.86 7.14
CA LYS A 44 11.50 -2.81 6.36
C LYS A 44 9.99 -2.90 6.46
N MET A 45 9.46 -4.12 6.47
CA MET A 45 8.04 -4.34 6.63
C MET A 45 7.55 -3.81 7.98
N MET A 46 8.29 -4.08 9.05
CA MET A 46 7.94 -3.60 10.38
C MET A 46 7.96 -2.07 10.45
N LYS A 47 8.93 -1.43 9.80
CA LYS A 47 8.97 0.03 9.74
C LYS A 47 7.75 0.61 9.03
N ALA A 48 7.30 -0.04 7.97
CA ALA A 48 6.12 0.38 7.25
C ALA A 48 4.87 0.21 8.10
N VAL A 49 4.79 -0.88 8.86
CA VAL A 49 3.68 -1.13 9.78
C VAL A 49 3.65 -0.07 10.87
N GLU A 50 4.80 0.22 11.47
CA GLU A 50 4.89 1.24 12.52
C GLU A 50 4.46 2.60 12.00
N LYS A 51 4.83 2.93 10.78
CA LYS A 51 4.43 4.19 10.15
C LYS A 51 2.93 4.23 9.90
N ALA A 52 2.34 3.10 9.51
CA ALA A 52 0.90 3.01 9.28
C ALA A 52 0.10 3.18 10.56
N LEU A 53 0.69 2.80 11.70
CA LEU A 53 0.04 2.93 13.01
C LEU A 53 0.39 4.25 13.72
N GLU A 54 1.15 5.10 13.06
CA GLU A 54 1.56 6.37 13.65
C GLU A 54 0.34 7.21 14.00
N GLY A 55 0.33 7.75 15.20
CA GLY A 55 -0.79 8.55 15.69
C GLY A 55 -1.88 7.75 16.37
N GLU A 56 -1.81 6.44 16.36
CA GLU A 56 -2.80 5.59 17.02
C GLU A 56 -2.23 5.02 18.31
N PRO A 57 -3.08 4.73 19.29
CA PRO A 57 -2.62 4.17 20.57
C PRO A 57 -2.34 2.67 20.48
N ILE A 58 -1.70 2.27 19.39
CA ILE A 58 -1.41 0.87 19.08
C ILE A 58 0.06 0.75 18.71
N LYS A 59 0.72 -0.23 19.28
CA LYS A 59 2.11 -0.50 18.97
C LYS A 59 2.25 -1.92 18.43
N ALA A 60 2.92 -2.06 17.30
CA ALA A 60 3.21 -3.37 16.73
C ALA A 60 4.36 -4.00 17.51
N VAL A 61 4.16 -5.23 17.94
CA VAL A 61 5.17 -5.99 18.69
C VAL A 61 5.94 -6.90 17.76
N SER A 62 5.24 -7.64 16.92
CA SER A 62 5.87 -8.57 16.01
C SER A 62 4.98 -8.85 14.81
N ILE A 63 5.61 -9.32 13.73
CA ILE A 63 4.89 -9.77 12.56
C ILE A 63 4.66 -11.26 12.72
N THR A 64 3.39 -11.69 12.68
CA THR A 64 3.05 -13.10 12.83
C THR A 64 2.95 -13.82 11.49
N GLY A 65 2.79 -13.06 10.41
CA GLY A 65 2.74 -13.62 9.08
C GLY A 65 2.44 -12.54 8.05
N TYR A 66 2.60 -12.87 6.79
CA TYR A 66 2.25 -11.96 5.72
C TYR A 66 1.95 -12.71 4.44
N GLU A 67 1.20 -12.07 3.56
CA GLU A 67 0.87 -12.61 2.25
C GLU A 67 1.01 -11.50 1.22
N VAL A 68 1.49 -11.84 0.04
CA VAL A 68 1.60 -10.91 -1.06
C VAL A 68 0.51 -11.21 -2.06
N HIS A 69 -0.26 -10.20 -2.40
CA HIS A 69 -1.34 -10.32 -3.37
C HIS A 69 -1.14 -9.30 -4.49
N GLU A 70 -1.51 -9.70 -5.69
CA GLU A 70 -1.50 -8.79 -6.83
C GLU A 70 -2.93 -8.45 -7.16
N THR A 71 -3.23 -7.16 -7.18
CA THR A 71 -4.57 -6.68 -7.50
C THR A 71 -4.50 -5.89 -8.79
N LEU A 72 -5.36 -6.27 -9.72
CA LEU A 72 -5.45 -5.56 -11.00
C LEU A 72 -6.44 -4.41 -10.83
N TYR A 73 -5.93 -3.21 -11.02
CA TYR A 73 -6.74 -2.00 -11.00
C TYR A 73 -6.98 -1.54 -12.42
N GLY A 74 -8.18 -1.04 -12.68
CA GLY A 74 -8.50 -0.55 -14.01
C GLY A 74 -9.42 0.64 -13.94
N MET A 75 -9.33 1.49 -14.95
CA MET A 75 -10.24 2.61 -15.10
C MET A 75 -10.37 2.94 -16.58
N THR A 76 -11.43 3.65 -16.95
CA THR A 76 -11.58 4.10 -18.32
C THR A 76 -10.59 5.23 -18.56
N GLU A 77 -10.30 5.47 -19.84
CA GLU A 77 -9.40 6.56 -20.21
C GLU A 77 -9.90 7.91 -19.71
N GLN A 78 -11.21 8.11 -19.75
CA GLN A 78 -11.81 9.34 -19.25
C GLN A 78 -11.60 9.50 -17.76
N GLU A 79 -11.75 8.42 -17.01
CA GLU A 79 -11.50 8.45 -15.57
C GLU A 79 -10.03 8.72 -15.28
N PHE A 80 -9.16 8.13 -16.06
CA PHE A 80 -7.73 8.34 -15.91
C PHE A 80 -7.38 9.81 -16.10
N ILE A 81 -7.87 10.42 -17.18
CA ILE A 81 -7.60 11.83 -17.47
C ILE A 81 -8.16 12.72 -16.36
N LYS A 82 -9.34 12.39 -15.85
CA LYS A 82 -10.00 13.18 -14.81
C LYS A 82 -9.21 13.19 -13.51
N HIS A 83 -8.61 12.07 -13.14
CA HIS A 83 -7.93 11.92 -11.85
C HIS A 83 -6.42 12.01 -11.94
N ALA A 84 -5.85 11.93 -13.12
CA ALA A 84 -4.41 11.96 -13.28
C ALA A 84 -3.88 13.39 -13.15
N THR A 85 -2.67 13.49 -12.63
CA THR A 85 -1.97 14.77 -12.56
C THR A 85 -1.20 14.96 -13.86
N VAL A 86 -1.35 16.15 -14.46
CA VAL A 86 -0.59 16.45 -15.67
C VAL A 86 0.86 16.70 -15.27
N LEU A 87 1.74 15.92 -15.85
CA LEU A 87 3.17 16.05 -15.62
C LEU A 87 3.79 16.91 -16.72
N PRO A 88 4.83 17.70 -16.41
CA PRO A 88 5.51 18.44 -17.46
C PRO A 88 6.11 17.48 -18.47
N PRO A 89 6.09 17.84 -19.76
CA PRO A 89 6.65 16.97 -20.78
C PRO A 89 8.13 16.75 -20.52
N ARG A 90 8.54 15.50 -20.60
CA ARG A 90 9.96 15.19 -20.53
C ARG A 90 10.57 15.57 -21.87
N VAL A 91 11.28 16.63 -21.84
CA VAL A 91 12.09 16.96 -22.98
C VAL A 91 13.23 15.96 -22.91
N ALA A 92 13.16 15.08 -23.76
CA ALA A 92 14.16 14.06 -23.77
C ALA A 92 15.50 14.76 -23.81
N LYS A 93 15.91 14.76 -23.18
CA LYS A 93 16.82 15.44 -23.08
C LYS A 93 17.87 15.49 -23.82
N LYS A 94 17.03 15.65 -24.57
CA LYS A 94 17.33 15.89 -25.02
C LYS A 94 17.95 16.21 -25.40
N ALA A 95 18.25 16.14 -25.83
CA ALA A 95 18.52 16.48 -26.04
C ALA A 95 18.96 16.95 -26.48
N GLU A 96 19.26 17.25 -26.71
CA GLU A 96 19.28 17.95 -26.74
C GLU A 96 19.83 18.14 -26.56
#